data_324aa3fad664b516079edc09bcaf7f21
#
_entry.id   324aa3fad664b516079edc09bcaf7f21
#
_cell.length_a   1.000
_cell.length_b   1.000
_cell.length_c   1.000
_cell.angle_alpha   90.00
_cell.angle_beta   90.00
_cell.angle_gamma   90.00
#
_symmetry.space_group_name_H-M   'P 1'
#
loop_
_entity.id
_entity.type
_entity.pdbx_description
1 polymer ?
#
loop_
_entity_poly.entity_id
_entity_poly.type
_entity_poly.pdbx_seq_one_letter_code
_entity_poly.pdbx_strand_id
1 'polypeptide(L)'
;MITLETLLKRQQRRVRRVDLDGGEFAFVRSLTEGEMADYEQSQLGAPDKDGRRRTDPEQLRRSRARLICLTLCNEQGEPVLSAEDEDRVLSLDSAFTGAIADAATEHVGLGRTRLAAKVKNSEPTRGDASPSN
;
A
#
# COMPACT_ATOMS: atom_id res chain seq x y z
N MET A 1 -21.54 -15.67 10.37
CA MET A 1 -20.25 -15.44 11.02
C MET A 1 -19.16 -16.20 10.30
N ILE A 2 -18.01 -15.60 10.11
CA ILE A 2 -16.93 -16.26 9.40
C ILE A 2 -16.26 -17.30 10.30
N THR A 3 -15.84 -18.42 9.71
CA THR A 3 -15.13 -19.47 10.43
C THR A 3 -13.68 -19.50 9.96
N LEU A 4 -12.82 -20.18 10.69
CA LEU A 4 -11.43 -20.36 10.31
C LEU A 4 -11.33 -21.02 8.93
N GLU A 5 -12.15 -22.04 8.70
CA GLU A 5 -12.16 -22.74 7.42
C GLU A 5 -12.50 -21.79 6.27
N THR A 6 -13.53 -20.96 6.45
CA THR A 6 -13.93 -20.00 5.43
C THR A 6 -12.85 -18.96 5.21
N LEU A 7 -12.20 -18.52 6.30
CA LEU A 7 -11.12 -17.54 6.21
C LEU A 7 -9.95 -18.10 5.41
N LEU A 8 -9.57 -19.35 5.67
CA LEU A 8 -8.44 -19.96 4.97
C LEU A 8 -8.71 -20.19 3.48
N LYS A 9 -9.97 -20.24 3.09
CA LYS A 9 -10.31 -20.36 1.68
C LYS A 9 -10.09 -19.05 0.91
N ARG A 10 -9.88 -17.96 1.62
CA ARG A 10 -9.66 -16.65 1.00
C ARG A 10 -8.18 -16.40 0.71
N GLN A 11 -7.51 -17.42 0.18
CA GLN A 11 -6.11 -17.27 -0.17
C GLN A 11 -5.90 -16.69 -1.57
N GLN A 12 -6.93 -16.71 -2.40
CA GLN A 12 -6.81 -16.19 -3.75
C GLN A 12 -6.86 -14.68 -3.71
N ARG A 13 -5.93 -14.05 -4.39
CA ARG A 13 -5.84 -12.59 -4.39
C ARG A 13 -6.89 -11.99 -5.30
N ARG A 14 -7.42 -10.86 -4.90
CA ARG A 14 -8.30 -10.08 -5.75
C ARG A 14 -7.44 -9.33 -6.77
N VAL A 15 -7.90 -9.32 -8.01
CA VAL A 15 -7.19 -8.65 -9.10
C VAL A 15 -8.13 -7.57 -9.66
N ARG A 16 -7.59 -6.39 -9.86
CA ARG A 16 -8.35 -5.26 -10.38
C ARG A 16 -7.68 -4.73 -11.64
N ARG A 17 -8.48 -4.49 -12.67
CA ARG A 17 -7.99 -3.86 -13.89
C ARG A 17 -7.88 -2.35 -13.69
N VAL A 18 -6.81 -1.77 -14.22
CA VAL A 18 -6.55 -0.33 -14.16
C VAL A 18 -6.38 0.15 -15.58
N ASP A 19 -7.26 1.02 -16.03
CA ASP A 19 -7.14 1.59 -17.38
C ASP A 19 -6.15 2.76 -17.35
N LEU A 20 -5.28 2.78 -18.33
CA LEU A 20 -4.23 3.77 -18.46
C LEU A 20 -4.44 4.57 -19.73
N ASP A 21 -3.63 5.61 -19.91
CA ASP A 21 -3.73 6.44 -21.11
C ASP A 21 -3.37 5.65 -22.36
N GLY A 22 -3.92 6.07 -23.48
CA GLY A 22 -3.57 5.48 -24.77
C GLY A 22 -4.17 4.10 -25.02
N GLY A 23 -5.20 3.73 -24.29
CA GLY A 23 -5.84 2.43 -24.46
C GLY A 23 -5.10 1.30 -23.77
N GLU A 24 -4.05 1.61 -23.04
CA GLU A 24 -3.32 0.62 -22.27
C GLU A 24 -4.07 0.29 -20.97
N PHE A 25 -3.74 -0.84 -20.40
CA PHE A 25 -4.30 -1.22 -19.11
C PHE A 25 -3.30 -2.10 -18.35
N ALA A 26 -3.52 -2.18 -17.05
CA ALA A 26 -2.70 -3.00 -16.17
C ALA A 26 -3.61 -3.70 -15.17
N PHE A 27 -3.06 -4.62 -14.42
CA PHE A 27 -3.79 -5.27 -13.33
C PHE A 27 -2.99 -5.09 -12.05
N VAL A 28 -3.70 -4.86 -10.96
CA VAL A 28 -3.08 -4.82 -9.64
C VAL A 28 -3.76 -5.85 -8.74
N ARG A 29 -2.99 -6.46 -7.88
CA ARG A 29 -3.50 -7.51 -6.99
C ARG A 29 -3.47 -7.04 -5.55
N SER A 30 -4.30 -7.68 -4.73
CA SER A 30 -4.29 -7.39 -3.30
C SER A 30 -3.03 -7.97 -2.67
N LEU A 31 -2.71 -7.51 -1.46
CA LEU A 31 -1.56 -7.98 -0.71
C LEU A 31 -2.02 -9.00 0.33
N THR A 32 -1.15 -9.96 0.64
CA THR A 32 -1.38 -10.83 1.79
C THR A 32 -1.09 -10.03 3.06
N GLU A 33 -1.53 -10.56 4.18
CA GLU A 33 -1.28 -9.90 5.46
C GLU A 33 0.22 -9.74 5.72
N GLY A 34 1.01 -10.77 5.39
CA GLY A 34 2.46 -10.70 5.54
C GLY A 34 3.10 -9.65 4.65
N GLU A 35 2.66 -9.56 3.39
CA GLU A 35 3.17 -8.54 2.47
C GLU A 35 2.82 -7.14 2.92
N MET A 36 1.60 -6.96 3.45
CA MET A 36 1.18 -5.67 3.98
C MET A 36 2.08 -5.26 5.15
N ALA A 37 2.32 -6.20 6.07
CA ALA A 37 3.17 -5.93 7.23
C ALA A 37 4.60 -5.58 6.80
N ASP A 38 5.15 -6.33 5.86
CA ASP A 38 6.49 -6.07 5.35
C ASP A 38 6.56 -4.71 4.64
N TYR A 39 5.54 -4.37 3.89
CA TYR A 39 5.48 -3.10 3.20
C TYR A 39 5.48 -1.94 4.20
N GLU A 40 4.66 -2.03 5.24
CA GLU A 40 4.59 -1.00 6.27
C GLU A 40 5.90 -0.87 7.03
N GLN A 41 6.51 -2.00 7.38
CA GLN A 41 7.81 -1.99 8.07
C GLN A 41 8.91 -1.39 7.20
N SER A 42 8.83 -1.59 5.89
CA SER A 42 9.85 -1.09 4.97
C SER A 42 9.94 0.42 4.92
N GLN A 43 8.94 1.13 5.41
CA GLN A 43 8.94 2.58 5.42
C GLN A 43 9.66 3.16 6.63
N LEU A 44 10.05 2.32 7.56
CA LEU A 44 10.68 2.75 8.81
C LEU A 44 12.18 2.65 8.71
N GLY A 45 12.86 3.54 9.41
CA GLY A 45 14.31 3.50 9.52
C GLY A 45 14.76 2.59 10.64
N ALA A 46 16.06 2.63 10.92
CA ALA A 46 16.64 1.86 12.00
C ALA A 46 16.15 2.38 13.36
N PRO A 47 16.12 1.54 14.40
CA PRO A 47 15.73 1.99 15.73
C PRO A 47 16.70 3.05 16.26
N ASP A 48 16.17 4.02 16.98
CA ASP A 48 16.98 5.04 17.63
C ASP A 48 17.46 4.51 19.00
N LYS A 49 18.04 5.40 19.83
CA LYS A 49 18.57 5.02 21.14
C LYS A 49 17.52 4.40 22.04
N ASP A 50 16.27 4.83 21.88
CA ASP A 50 15.19 4.37 22.74
C ASP A 50 14.47 3.17 22.12
N GLY A 51 14.98 2.64 21.04
CA GLY A 51 14.36 1.51 20.35
C GLY A 51 13.18 1.90 19.47
N ARG A 52 12.95 3.18 19.29
CA ARG A 52 11.83 3.67 18.45
C ARG A 52 12.27 3.75 17.01
N ARG A 53 11.36 3.38 16.13
CA ARG A 53 11.59 3.49 14.70
C ARG A 53 10.69 4.58 14.14
N ARG A 54 11.25 5.42 13.31
CA ARG A 54 10.51 6.51 12.69
C ARG A 54 10.51 6.32 11.18
N THR A 55 9.55 6.95 10.52
CA THR A 55 9.51 6.94 9.07
C THR A 55 10.80 7.51 8.51
N ASP A 56 11.42 6.77 7.60
CA ASP A 56 12.66 7.19 6.95
C ASP A 56 12.28 7.87 5.64
N PRO A 57 12.68 9.13 5.43
CA PRO A 57 12.35 9.86 4.19
C PRO A 57 12.79 9.13 2.92
N GLU A 58 13.93 8.47 2.94
CA GLU A 58 14.40 7.75 1.76
C GLU A 58 13.53 6.53 1.48
N GLN A 59 13.16 5.79 2.53
CA GLN A 59 12.28 4.65 2.37
C GLN A 59 10.88 5.10 1.93
N LEU A 60 10.43 6.22 2.45
CA LEU A 60 9.14 6.78 2.08
C LEU A 60 9.13 7.19 0.61
N ARG A 61 10.23 7.77 0.14
CA ARG A 61 10.38 8.14 -1.27
C ARG A 61 10.24 6.93 -2.19
N ARG A 62 10.72 5.77 -1.73
CA ARG A 62 10.70 4.54 -2.53
C ARG A 62 9.41 3.74 -2.36
N SER A 63 8.57 4.11 -1.40
CA SER A 63 7.41 3.29 -1.03
C SER A 63 6.42 3.10 -2.17
N ARG A 64 6.20 4.13 -2.96
CA ARG A 64 5.28 4.07 -4.09
C ARG A 64 5.76 3.07 -5.15
N ALA A 65 7.05 3.13 -5.48
CA ALA A 65 7.64 2.18 -6.43
C ALA A 65 7.58 0.76 -5.87
N ARG A 66 7.82 0.61 -4.58
CA ARG A 66 7.74 -0.69 -3.92
C ARG A 66 6.34 -1.27 -3.98
N LEU A 67 5.33 -0.44 -3.77
CA LEU A 67 3.95 -0.87 -3.86
C LEU A 67 3.60 -1.34 -5.27
N ILE A 68 4.07 -0.62 -6.27
CA ILE A 68 3.86 -1.01 -7.66
C ILE A 68 4.50 -2.39 -7.92
N CYS A 69 5.73 -2.59 -7.46
CA CYS A 69 6.40 -3.88 -7.64
C CYS A 69 5.66 -5.02 -6.97
N LEU A 70 5.04 -4.77 -5.84
CA LEU A 70 4.29 -5.79 -5.11
C LEU A 70 2.94 -6.11 -5.74
N THR A 71 2.30 -5.12 -6.36
CA THR A 71 0.91 -5.25 -6.78
C THR A 71 0.72 -5.45 -8.27
N LEU A 72 1.61 -4.93 -9.11
CA LEU A 72 1.43 -5.04 -10.55
C LEU A 72 1.51 -6.50 -10.97
N CYS A 73 0.48 -6.98 -11.64
CA CYS A 73 0.36 -8.39 -11.97
C CYS A 73 -0.27 -8.58 -13.34
N ASN A 74 -0.35 -9.82 -13.77
CA ASN A 74 -1.10 -10.17 -14.97
C ASN A 74 -2.55 -10.48 -14.57
N GLU A 75 -3.35 -10.89 -15.54
CA GLU A 75 -4.77 -11.16 -15.30
C GLU A 75 -4.97 -12.30 -14.30
N GLN A 76 -4.02 -13.21 -14.19
CA GLN A 76 -4.10 -14.32 -13.26
C GLN A 76 -3.56 -13.98 -11.87
N GLY A 77 -3.13 -12.75 -11.65
CA GLY A 77 -2.59 -12.35 -10.36
C GLY A 77 -1.13 -12.67 -10.15
N GLU A 78 -0.42 -13.07 -11.20
CA GLU A 78 0.99 -13.38 -11.09
C GLU A 78 1.81 -12.09 -11.24
N PRO A 79 2.87 -11.91 -10.45
CA PRO A 79 3.62 -10.65 -10.48
C PRO A 79 4.32 -10.42 -11.81
N VAL A 80 4.30 -9.17 -12.25
CA VAL A 80 5.01 -8.73 -13.46
C VAL A 80 6.39 -8.20 -13.10
N LEU A 81 6.52 -7.65 -11.89
CA LEU A 81 7.77 -7.07 -11.40
C LEU A 81 8.22 -7.78 -10.13
N SER A 82 9.47 -7.57 -9.77
CA SER A 82 10.02 -8.07 -8.50
C SER A 82 10.59 -6.91 -7.70
N ALA A 83 11.05 -7.18 -6.49
CA ALA A 83 11.66 -6.16 -5.65
C ALA A 83 12.89 -5.52 -6.31
N GLU A 84 13.56 -6.27 -7.21
CA GLU A 84 14.74 -5.76 -7.89
C GLU A 84 14.40 -4.69 -8.92
N ASP A 85 13.14 -4.54 -9.26
CA ASP A 85 12.70 -3.57 -10.27
C ASP A 85 12.37 -2.20 -9.67
N GLU A 86 12.52 -2.00 -8.36
CA GLU A 86 12.19 -0.71 -7.73
C GLU A 86 12.89 0.46 -8.39
N ASP A 87 14.19 0.32 -8.66
CA ASP A 87 14.94 1.43 -9.25
C ASP A 87 14.46 1.75 -10.65
N ARG A 88 14.05 0.74 -11.39
CA ARG A 88 13.48 0.94 -12.72
C ARG A 88 12.17 1.71 -12.65
N VAL A 89 11.33 1.34 -11.69
CA VAL A 89 10.05 2.02 -11.52
C VAL A 89 10.27 3.48 -11.12
N LEU A 90 11.28 3.74 -10.29
CA LEU A 90 11.60 5.11 -9.88
C LEU A 90 12.01 5.98 -11.04
N SER A 91 12.49 5.41 -12.14
CA SER A 91 12.91 6.18 -13.31
C SER A 91 11.78 6.41 -14.32
N LEU A 92 10.59 5.86 -14.08
CA LEU A 92 9.47 6.01 -15.01
C LEU A 92 8.72 7.32 -14.79
N ASP A 93 7.93 7.70 -15.79
CA ASP A 93 7.10 8.90 -15.71
C ASP A 93 6.09 8.77 -14.58
N SER A 94 6.11 9.73 -13.66
CA SER A 94 5.27 9.68 -12.47
C SER A 94 3.77 9.78 -12.78
N ALA A 95 3.40 10.41 -13.88
CA ALA A 95 1.99 10.49 -14.27
C ALA A 95 1.47 9.10 -14.63
N PHE A 96 2.30 8.33 -15.31
CA PHE A 96 1.95 6.97 -15.70
C PHE A 96 1.92 6.04 -14.47
N THR A 97 3.00 6.05 -13.71
CA THR A 97 3.09 5.17 -12.53
C THR A 97 2.11 5.60 -11.44
N GLY A 98 1.77 6.89 -11.41
CA GLY A 98 0.80 7.42 -10.44
C GLY A 98 -0.57 6.78 -10.55
N ALA A 99 -1.03 6.57 -11.78
CA ALA A 99 -2.33 5.92 -11.99
C ALA A 99 -2.32 4.50 -11.42
N ILE A 100 -1.23 3.78 -11.62
CA ILE A 100 -1.09 2.42 -11.10
C ILE A 100 -1.00 2.45 -9.57
N ALA A 101 -0.18 3.36 -9.03
CA ALA A 101 0.00 3.46 -7.59
C ALA A 101 -1.28 3.84 -6.86
N ASP A 102 -2.06 4.75 -7.43
CA ASP A 102 -3.32 5.18 -6.83
C ASP A 102 -4.32 4.03 -6.82
N ALA A 103 -4.42 3.30 -7.91
CA ALA A 103 -5.31 2.16 -7.99
C ALA A 103 -4.86 1.06 -7.02
N ALA A 104 -3.56 0.83 -6.91
CA ALA A 104 -3.04 -0.17 -5.98
C ALA A 104 -3.33 0.23 -4.53
N THR A 105 -3.10 1.50 -4.19
CA THR A 105 -3.36 2.02 -2.85
C THR A 105 -4.83 1.80 -2.46
N GLU A 106 -5.73 2.11 -3.38
CA GLU A 106 -7.15 1.93 -3.14
C GLU A 106 -7.51 0.45 -3.04
N HIS A 107 -6.97 -0.36 -3.94
CA HIS A 107 -7.32 -1.78 -4.01
C HIS A 107 -6.85 -2.55 -2.77
N VAL A 108 -5.67 -2.23 -2.24
CA VAL A 108 -5.17 -2.88 -1.04
C VAL A 108 -5.71 -2.26 0.26
N GLY A 109 -6.40 -1.13 0.16
CA GLY A 109 -7.02 -0.49 1.31
C GLY A 109 -6.11 0.37 2.16
N LEU A 110 -4.91 0.67 1.70
CA LEU A 110 -3.96 1.46 2.48
C LEU A 110 -4.49 2.84 2.81
N GLY A 111 -5.10 3.51 1.84
CA GLY A 111 -5.65 4.85 2.06
C GLY A 111 -6.74 4.86 3.11
N ARG A 112 -7.63 3.90 3.05
CA ARG A 112 -8.73 3.81 4.02
C ARG A 112 -8.22 3.44 5.40
N THR A 113 -7.26 2.54 5.48
CA THR A 113 -6.68 2.14 6.74
C THR A 113 -6.00 3.31 7.42
N ARG A 114 -5.22 4.06 6.68
CA ARG A 114 -4.54 5.23 7.22
C ARG A 114 -5.52 6.30 7.64
N LEU A 115 -6.54 6.53 6.82
CA LEU A 115 -7.53 7.54 7.13
C LEU A 115 -8.31 7.16 8.38
N ALA A 116 -8.71 5.92 8.50
CA ALA A 116 -9.42 5.44 9.67
C ALA A 116 -8.58 5.59 10.94
N ALA A 117 -7.30 5.23 10.86
CA ALA A 117 -6.40 5.37 12.00
C ALA A 117 -6.22 6.83 12.39
N LYS A 118 -6.08 7.70 11.39
CA LYS A 118 -5.91 9.12 11.64
C LYS A 118 -7.13 9.72 12.28
N VAL A 119 -8.31 9.37 11.81
CA VAL A 119 -9.55 9.87 12.38
C VAL A 119 -9.70 9.37 13.82
N LYS A 120 -9.42 8.10 14.04
CA LYS A 120 -9.53 7.51 15.35
C LYS A 120 -8.59 8.18 16.35
N ASN A 121 -7.40 8.50 15.92
CA ASN A 121 -6.42 9.14 16.79
C ASN A 121 -6.75 10.62 17.00
N SER A 122 -7.42 11.25 16.08
CA SER A 122 -7.71 12.65 16.16
C SER A 122 -8.96 12.95 16.97
N GLU A 123 -9.90 12.07 16.98
CA GLU A 123 -11.17 12.30 17.67
C GLU A 123 -11.04 12.67 19.13
N PRO A 124 -10.28 11.97 19.93
CA PRO A 124 -10.15 12.36 21.33
C PRO A 124 -9.58 13.76 21.51
N THR A 125 -8.57 14.07 20.74
CA THR A 125 -7.95 15.37 20.82
C THR A 125 -8.91 16.44 20.38
N ARG A 126 -9.63 16.19 19.33
CA ARG A 126 -10.55 17.15 18.82
C ARG A 126 -11.71 17.37 19.78
N GLY A 127 -12.16 16.34 20.42
CA GLY A 127 -13.18 16.44 21.41
C GLY A 127 -12.76 17.33 22.54
N ASP A 128 -11.51 17.22 22.95
CA ASP A 128 -11.01 18.08 24.00
C ASP A 128 -10.86 19.49 23.52
N ALA A 129 -10.38 19.64 22.35
CA ALA A 129 -10.14 20.95 21.83
C ALA A 129 -11.40 21.65 21.52
N SER A 130 -12.32 20.88 21.17
CA SER A 130 -13.48 21.53 20.79
C SER A 130 -14.17 22.18 21.79
N PRO A 131 -13.84 22.13 22.64
CA PRO A 131 -14.48 22.85 23.48
C PRO A 131 -14.39 24.10 23.24
N SER A 132 -14.12 24.21 22.64
CA SER A 132 -13.98 25.27 22.42
C SER A 132 -14.93 25.54 22.21
N ASN A 133 -14.92 25.23 22.56
CA ASN A 133 -15.60 25.53 22.49
C ASN A 133 -16.13 25.62 23.03
#